data_2b7a28050d20def815a918b6c606a353
#
_entry.id   2b7a28050d20def815a918b6c606a353
#
_cell.length_a   1.000
_cell.length_b   1.000
_cell.length_c   1.000
_cell.angle_alpha   90.00
_cell.angle_beta   90.00
_cell.angle_gamma   90.00
#
_symmetry.space_group_name_H-M   'P 1'
#
loop_
_entity.id
_entity.type
_entity.pdbx_description
1 polymer ?
#
loop_
_entity_poly.entity_id
_entity_poly.type
_entity_poly.pdbx_seq_one_letter_code
_entity_poly.pdbx_strand_id
1 'polypeptide(L)'
;MVEHSKHDVFQAISDPTRRSILKLLAEREMSIAEIAENFPISRTGVNKHLHILSSSRLVISQKIGRETRYRLNPEPLVEIQDWLTFFEHYWEDKLSALKKFVEEDNN
;
A
#
# COMPACT_ATOMS: atom_id res chain seq x y z
N MET A 1 -7.00 -6.43 24.28
CA MET A 1 -7.15 -6.06 23.78
C MET A 1 -6.99 -5.68 22.83
N VAL A 2 -6.90 -5.46 22.68
CA VAL A 2 -6.71 -5.30 21.83
C VAL A 2 -6.59 -4.37 20.94
N GLU A 3 -6.02 -3.91 20.48
CA GLU A 3 -5.74 -3.06 19.65
C GLU A 3 -6.62 -3.03 18.59
N HIS A 4 -7.73 -3.06 18.80
CA HIS A 4 -8.78 -3.11 17.84
C HIS A 4 -8.95 -1.82 17.09
N SER A 5 -8.40 -0.74 17.60
CA SER A 5 -8.49 0.54 16.92
C SER A 5 -7.53 0.65 15.76
N LYS A 6 -6.62 -0.30 15.65
CA LYS A 6 -5.64 -0.25 14.57
C LYS A 6 -6.11 -1.01 13.36
N HIS A 7 -5.84 -0.46 12.20
CA HIS A 7 -6.12 -1.15 10.95
C HIS A 7 -4.95 -2.05 10.62
N ASP A 8 -5.21 -3.24 10.10
CA ASP A 8 -4.13 -4.08 9.65
C ASP A 8 -3.68 -3.63 8.25
N VAL A 9 -2.56 -4.16 7.81
CA VAL A 9 -1.98 -3.74 6.54
C VAL A 9 -2.87 -4.12 5.36
N PHE A 10 -3.54 -5.25 5.41
CA PHE A 10 -4.43 -5.68 4.33
C PHE A 10 -5.64 -4.78 4.22
N GLN A 11 -6.21 -4.42 5.35
CA GLN A 11 -7.34 -3.51 5.37
C GLN A 11 -6.93 -2.14 4.82
N ALA A 12 -5.75 -1.68 5.22
CA ALA A 12 -5.26 -0.37 4.78
C ALA A 12 -5.10 -0.28 3.27
N ILE A 13 -4.67 -1.37 2.62
CA ILE A 13 -4.47 -1.35 1.18
C ILE A 13 -5.69 -1.84 0.39
N SER A 14 -6.81 -2.05 1.05
CA SER A 14 -8.00 -2.52 0.36
C SER A 14 -8.67 -1.44 -0.48
N ASP A 15 -8.28 -0.20 -0.29
CA ASP A 15 -8.85 0.93 -1.01
C ASP A 15 -7.89 1.43 -2.10
N PRO A 16 -8.36 1.63 -3.33
CA PRO A 16 -7.46 2.05 -4.41
C PRO A 16 -6.81 3.42 -4.21
N THR A 17 -7.53 4.36 -3.58
CA THR A 17 -6.96 5.67 -3.31
C THR A 17 -5.79 5.55 -2.32
N ARG A 18 -5.96 4.72 -1.31
CA ARG A 18 -4.89 4.51 -0.34
C ARG A 18 -3.67 3.85 -0.99
N ARG A 19 -3.89 2.90 -1.89
CA ARG A 19 -2.77 2.30 -2.62
C ARG A 19 -2.04 3.35 -3.47
N SER A 20 -2.80 4.27 -4.07
CA SER A 20 -2.19 5.33 -4.86
C SER A 20 -1.40 6.30 -4.01
N ILE A 21 -1.90 6.60 -2.80
CA ILE A 21 -1.16 7.46 -1.87
C ILE A 21 0.17 6.81 -1.51
N LEU A 22 0.17 5.50 -1.24
CA LEU A 22 1.41 4.81 -0.90
C LEU A 22 2.41 4.85 -2.05
N LYS A 23 1.96 4.68 -3.27
CA LYS A 23 2.85 4.77 -4.43
C LYS A 23 3.43 6.17 -4.58
N LEU A 24 2.61 7.17 -4.33
CA LEU A 24 3.06 8.55 -4.40
C LEU A 24 4.13 8.83 -3.35
N LEU A 25 3.89 8.38 -2.12
CA LEU A 25 4.84 8.58 -1.04
C LEU A 25 6.10 7.72 -1.17
N ALA A 26 6.06 6.68 -1.99
CA ALA A 26 7.24 5.90 -2.28
C ALA A 26 8.28 6.72 -3.03
N GLU A 27 7.85 7.78 -3.70
CA GLU A 27 8.76 8.64 -4.45
C GLU A 27 9.42 9.70 -3.57
N ARG A 28 8.68 10.26 -2.64
CA ARG A 28 9.22 11.24 -1.71
C ARG A 28 8.19 11.55 -0.63
N GLU A 29 8.66 12.11 0.47
CA GLU A 29 7.72 12.56 1.50
C GLU A 29 7.00 13.82 1.04
N MET A 30 5.79 14.02 1.54
CA MET A 30 4.94 15.11 1.13
C MET A 30 4.09 15.63 2.27
N SER A 31 3.70 16.89 2.17
CA SER A 31 2.69 17.46 3.06
C SER A 31 1.31 17.01 2.59
N ILE A 32 0.30 17.21 3.43
CA ILE A 32 -1.06 16.85 3.05
C ILE A 32 -1.51 17.67 1.83
N ALA A 33 -1.09 18.93 1.76
CA ALA A 33 -1.45 19.77 0.62
C ALA A 33 -0.90 19.20 -0.68
N GLU A 34 0.36 18.76 -0.65
CA GLU A 34 0.99 18.17 -1.82
C GLU A 34 0.30 16.87 -2.23
N ILE A 35 -0.04 16.05 -1.25
CA ILE A 35 -0.75 14.80 -1.55
C ILE A 35 -2.10 15.10 -2.18
N ALA A 36 -2.85 16.04 -1.61
CA ALA A 36 -4.20 16.34 -2.06
C ALA A 36 -4.24 16.86 -3.51
N GLU A 37 -3.16 17.48 -3.97
CA GLU A 37 -3.10 17.97 -5.34
C GLU A 37 -3.19 16.85 -6.37
N ASN A 38 -2.91 15.63 -5.96
CA ASN A 38 -2.90 14.48 -6.86
C ASN A 38 -4.21 13.71 -6.92
N PHE A 39 -5.21 14.14 -6.17
CA PHE A 39 -6.46 13.39 -6.09
C PHE A 39 -7.68 14.31 -6.19
N PRO A 40 -8.76 13.84 -6.83
CA PRO A 40 -9.98 14.66 -6.95
C PRO A 40 -10.85 14.56 -5.70
N ILE A 41 -10.24 14.64 -4.54
CA ILE A 41 -10.96 14.61 -3.27
C ILE A 41 -10.45 15.73 -2.39
N SER A 42 -11.20 16.05 -1.35
CA SER A 42 -10.87 17.15 -0.46
C SER A 42 -9.68 16.76 0.44
N ARG A 43 -9.07 17.79 1.04
CA ARG A 43 -8.04 17.55 2.06
C ARG A 43 -8.57 16.70 3.17
N THR A 44 -9.82 16.91 3.57
CA THR A 44 -10.45 16.12 4.61
C THR A 44 -10.50 14.66 4.23
N GLY A 45 -10.85 14.38 2.96
CA GLY A 45 -10.86 13.01 2.45
C GLY A 45 -9.49 12.38 2.45
N VAL A 46 -8.49 13.14 2.01
CA VAL A 46 -7.10 12.67 2.03
C VAL A 46 -6.66 12.38 3.46
N ASN A 47 -7.03 13.27 4.39
CA ASN A 47 -6.64 13.11 5.78
C ASN A 47 -7.22 11.84 6.40
N LYS A 48 -8.44 11.47 6.02
CA LYS A 48 -9.05 10.24 6.51
C LYS A 48 -8.27 9.02 6.02
N HIS A 49 -7.86 9.03 4.76
CA HIS A 49 -7.05 7.95 4.23
C HIS A 49 -5.69 7.88 4.92
N LEU A 50 -5.07 9.03 5.15
CA LEU A 50 -3.79 9.09 5.85
C LEU A 50 -3.90 8.57 7.27
N HIS A 51 -5.03 8.83 7.93
CA HIS A 51 -5.25 8.33 9.28
C HIS A 51 -5.25 6.79 9.29
N ILE A 52 -5.94 6.18 8.34
CA ILE A 52 -5.99 4.73 8.24
C ILE A 52 -4.60 4.17 7.94
N LEU A 53 -3.89 4.79 7.00
CA LEU A 53 -2.54 4.37 6.64
C LEU A 53 -1.57 4.51 7.82
N SER A 54 -1.75 5.55 8.63
CA SER A 54 -0.92 5.75 9.82
C SER A 54 -1.24 4.72 10.89
N SER A 55 -2.51 4.34 11.03
CA SER A 55 -2.91 3.29 11.98
C SER A 55 -2.25 1.96 11.69
N SER A 56 -2.02 1.67 10.42
CA SER A 56 -1.37 0.43 10.00
C SER A 56 0.14 0.55 9.94
N ARG A 57 0.66 1.74 10.24
CA ARG A 57 2.09 2.06 10.20
C ARG A 57 2.68 2.07 8.81
N LEU A 58 1.85 2.08 7.78
CA LEU A 58 2.34 2.19 6.41
C LEU A 58 2.80 3.60 6.09
N VAL A 59 2.31 4.57 6.82
CA VAL A 59 2.68 5.96 6.66
C VAL A 59 3.07 6.51 8.03
N ILE A 60 4.13 7.27 8.05
CA ILE A 60 4.61 7.93 9.27
C ILE A 60 4.55 9.42 9.03
N SER A 61 3.96 10.14 9.99
CA SER A 61 3.90 11.58 9.91
C SER A 61 4.94 12.19 10.84
N GLN A 62 5.45 13.34 10.46
CA GLN A 62 6.41 14.07 11.24
C GLN A 62 6.09 15.56 11.11
N LYS A 63 6.01 16.23 12.23
CA LYS A 63 5.77 17.66 12.20
C LYS A 63 7.09 18.40 12.10
N ILE A 64 7.20 19.23 11.09
CA ILE A 64 8.40 20.03 10.86
C ILE A 64 7.95 21.48 10.75
N GLY A 65 8.21 22.27 11.79
CA GLY A 65 7.71 23.61 11.85
C GLY A 65 6.19 23.63 11.96
N ARG A 66 5.53 24.29 11.04
CA ARG A 66 4.07 24.37 11.01
C ARG A 66 3.46 23.32 10.10
N GLU A 67 4.30 22.53 9.44
CA GLU A 67 3.86 21.59 8.44
C GLU A 67 3.98 20.17 8.94
N THR A 68 3.00 19.33 8.63
CA THR A 68 3.09 17.91 8.89
C THR A 68 3.45 17.23 7.56
N ARG A 69 4.50 16.44 7.60
CA ARG A 69 4.95 15.73 6.41
C ARG A 69 4.73 14.24 6.62
N TYR A 70 4.42 13.58 5.53
CA TYR A 70 4.08 12.15 5.52
C TYR A 70 5.07 11.40 4.65
N ARG A 71 5.51 10.24 5.14
CA ARG A 71 6.42 9.40 4.37
C ARG A 71 5.99 7.96 4.45
N LEU A 72 6.37 7.22 3.43
CA LEU A 72 6.10 5.77 3.39
C LEU A 72 6.98 5.05 4.40
N ASN A 73 6.39 4.13 5.12
CA ASN A 73 7.14 3.16 5.91
C ASN A 73 6.88 1.79 5.29
N PRO A 74 7.84 1.24 4.55
CA PRO A 74 7.59 0.00 3.82
C PRO A 74 7.58 -1.26 4.69
N GLU A 75 8.01 -1.15 5.93
CA GLU A 75 8.16 -2.33 6.78
C GLU A 75 6.89 -3.20 6.87
N PRO A 76 5.69 -2.63 7.11
CA PRO A 76 4.51 -3.48 7.20
C PRO A 76 4.15 -4.20 5.90
N LEU A 77 4.70 -3.75 4.76
CA LEU A 77 4.43 -4.42 3.48
C LEU A 77 5.02 -5.82 3.43
N VAL A 78 5.97 -6.12 4.31
CA VAL A 78 6.55 -7.46 4.41
C VAL A 78 5.48 -8.49 4.73
N GLU A 79 4.49 -8.12 5.53
CA GLU A 79 3.39 -9.02 5.87
C GLU A 79 2.61 -9.42 4.61
N ILE A 80 2.43 -8.47 3.70
CA ILE A 80 1.74 -8.75 2.44
C ILE A 80 2.61 -9.65 1.57
N GLN A 81 3.91 -9.38 1.52
CA GLN A 81 4.84 -10.20 0.77
C GLN A 81 4.85 -11.62 1.29
N ASP A 82 4.86 -11.78 2.60
CA ASP A 82 4.83 -13.12 3.21
C ASP A 82 3.55 -13.86 2.85
N TRP A 83 2.44 -13.17 2.85
CA TRP A 83 1.17 -13.77 2.47
C TRP A 83 1.21 -14.23 1.01
N LEU A 84 1.76 -13.42 0.12
CA LEU A 84 1.89 -13.79 -1.29
C LEU A 84 2.84 -14.97 -1.47
N THR A 85 3.91 -15.01 -0.68
CA THR A 85 4.88 -16.10 -0.73
C THR A 85 4.23 -17.44 -0.40
N PHE A 86 3.23 -17.42 0.48
CA PHE A 86 2.48 -18.64 0.79
C PHE A 86 1.91 -19.29 -0.46
N PHE A 87 1.58 -18.50 -1.46
CA PHE A 87 0.99 -18.99 -2.71
C PHE A 87 2.01 -19.18 -3.82
N GLU A 88 3.30 -19.09 -3.50
CA GLU A 88 4.35 -19.13 -4.52
C GLU A 88 4.32 -20.38 -5.36
N HIS A 89 4.16 -21.54 -4.72
CA HIS A 89 4.06 -22.80 -5.45
C HIS A 89 2.88 -22.80 -6.42
N TYR A 90 1.76 -22.27 -5.97
CA TYR A 90 0.58 -22.20 -6.80
C TYR A 90 0.85 -21.40 -8.08
N TRP A 91 1.51 -20.25 -7.91
CA TRP A 91 1.83 -19.41 -9.07
C TRP A 91 2.84 -20.07 -9.99
N GLU A 92 3.85 -20.73 -9.42
CA GLU A 92 4.85 -21.43 -10.21
C GLU A 92 4.21 -22.53 -11.03
N ASP A 93 3.35 -23.33 -10.41
CA ASP A 93 2.67 -24.40 -11.11
C ASP A 93 1.80 -23.89 -12.25
N LYS A 94 1.07 -22.81 -11.98
CA LYS A 94 0.19 -22.24 -13.01
C LYS A 94 0.98 -21.66 -14.17
N LEU A 95 2.06 -20.97 -13.87
CA LEU A 95 2.90 -20.39 -14.92
C LEU A 95 3.60 -21.47 -15.73
N SER A 96 4.06 -22.53 -15.06
CA SER A 96 4.68 -23.66 -15.75
C SER A 96 3.69 -24.34 -16.67
N ALA A 97 2.45 -24.53 -16.22
CA ALA A 97 1.42 -25.15 -17.03
C ALA A 97 1.11 -24.29 -18.26
N LEU A 98 1.03 -22.97 -18.05
CA LEU A 98 0.75 -22.06 -19.16
C LEU A 98 1.89 -22.06 -20.16
N LYS A 99 3.12 -22.05 -19.69
CA LYS A 99 4.29 -22.06 -20.55
C LYS A 99 4.30 -23.33 -21.39
N LYS A 100 4.06 -24.45 -20.75
CA LYS A 100 4.02 -25.73 -21.44
C LYS A 100 2.94 -25.76 -22.50
N PHE A 101 1.77 -25.23 -22.19
CA PHE A 101 0.67 -25.15 -23.15
C PHE A 101 1.06 -24.34 -24.37
N VAL A 102 1.69 -23.19 -24.15
CA VAL A 102 2.12 -22.33 -25.27
C VAL A 102 3.18 -23.01 -26.09
N GLU A 103 4.15 -23.69 -25.48
CA GLU A 103 5.21 -24.38 -26.19
C GLU A 103 4.67 -25.53 -27.03
N GLU A 104 3.71 -26.28 -26.50
CA GLU A 104 3.10 -27.37 -27.24
C GLU A 104 2.28 -26.87 -28.43
N ASP A 105 1.63 -25.74 -28.26
CA ASP A 105 0.84 -25.15 -29.31
C ASP A 105 1.69 -24.66 -30.46
N ASN A 106 2.93 -24.33 -30.20
CA ASN A 106 3.86 -23.83 -31.20
C ASN A 106 4.61 -24.94 -31.92
N ASN A 107 4.43 -26.17 -31.51
CA ASN A 107 5.00 -27.32 -32.19
C ASN A 107 4.00 -27.92 -33.15
#